data_04ede4f3b7ae3d3dba1fafd5c5e6c734
#
_entry.id   04ede4f3b7ae3d3dba1fafd5c5e6c734
#
_cell.length_a   1.000
_cell.length_b   1.000
_cell.length_c   1.000
_cell.angle_alpha   90.00
_cell.angle_beta   90.00
_cell.angle_gamma   90.00
#
_symmetry.space_group_name_H-M   'P 1'
#
loop_
_entity.id
_entity.type
_entity.pdbx_description
1 polymer ?
#
loop_
_entity_poly.entity_id
_entity_poly.type
_entity_poly.pdbx_seq_one_letter_code
_entity_poly.pdbx_strand_id
1 'polypeptide(L)'
;MANELFNVAGKVVVMTGGAGVLGKGISKYLAAQGAKMVVLDRSEEAGKALVDEIVAQGHEATFLYTDVMNKEVLEQNKKDILEKYGRIDVLLNAAGGNMAGATIAPDKT
;
A
#
# COMPACT_ATOMS: atom_id res chain seq x y z
N MET A 1 13.13 -5.91 21.16
CA MET A 1 13.29 -6.58 19.89
C MET A 1 13.34 -5.57 18.79
N ALA A 2 14.21 -5.83 17.87
CA ALA A 2 14.37 -4.88 16.77
C ALA A 2 13.10 -4.69 15.98
N ASN A 3 12.29 -5.73 15.86
CA ASN A 3 11.10 -5.60 15.04
C ASN A 3 10.02 -4.74 15.66
N GLU A 4 10.18 -4.34 16.88
CA GLU A 4 9.22 -3.40 17.44
C GLU A 4 9.32 -2.04 16.79
N LEU A 5 10.48 -1.70 16.25
CA LEU A 5 10.64 -0.44 15.56
C LEU A 5 9.93 -0.41 14.25
N PHE A 6 9.68 -1.56 13.67
CA PHE A 6 9.06 -1.67 12.36
C PHE A 6 7.81 -2.52 12.41
N ASN A 7 7.14 -2.50 13.55
CA ASN A 7 5.94 -3.30 13.67
C ASN A 7 4.83 -2.68 12.86
N VAL A 8 4.44 -3.35 11.79
CA VAL A 8 3.37 -2.86 10.93
C VAL A 8 2.08 -3.64 11.12
N ALA A 9 2.04 -4.52 12.10
CA ALA A 9 0.84 -5.32 12.32
C ALA A 9 -0.35 -4.42 12.59
N GLY A 10 -1.41 -4.58 11.82
CA GLY A 10 -2.60 -3.76 11.96
C GLY A 10 -2.49 -2.37 11.38
N LYS A 11 -1.34 -2.00 10.85
CA LYS A 11 -1.16 -0.68 10.26
C LYS A 11 -1.66 -0.68 8.83
N VAL A 12 -2.20 0.46 8.41
CA VAL A 12 -2.65 0.63 7.03
C VAL A 12 -1.50 1.19 6.22
N VAL A 13 -0.99 0.41 5.29
CA VAL A 13 0.15 0.78 4.47
C VAL A 13 -0.31 0.94 3.03
N VAL A 14 -0.12 2.14 2.50
CA VAL A 14 -0.51 2.46 1.14
C VAL A 14 0.76 2.46 0.28
N MET A 15 0.74 1.69 -0.78
CA MET A 15 1.89 1.55 -1.67
C MET A 15 1.52 1.97 -3.08
N THR A 16 2.03 3.11 -3.54
CA THR A 16 1.82 3.52 -4.93
C THR A 16 2.82 2.78 -5.80
N GLY A 17 2.35 2.32 -6.95
CA GLY A 17 3.18 1.48 -7.80
C GLY A 17 3.39 0.10 -7.18
N GLY A 18 2.45 -0.33 -6.36
CA GLY A 18 2.63 -1.53 -5.57
C GLY A 18 2.63 -2.82 -6.36
N ALA A 19 2.14 -2.78 -7.60
CA ALA A 19 2.13 -3.99 -8.42
C ALA A 19 3.36 -4.11 -9.30
N GLY A 20 4.27 -3.14 -9.27
CA GLY A 20 5.53 -3.25 -9.99
C GLY A 20 6.46 -4.25 -9.31
N VAL A 21 7.60 -4.49 -9.96
CA VAL A 21 8.51 -5.51 -9.46
C VAL A 21 8.92 -5.25 -8.03
N LEU A 22 9.36 -4.04 -7.74
CA LEU A 22 9.82 -3.69 -6.41
C LEU A 22 8.66 -3.59 -5.44
N GLY A 23 7.61 -2.90 -5.85
CA GLY A 23 6.44 -2.72 -4.97
C GLY A 23 5.78 -4.02 -4.62
N LYS A 24 5.76 -4.97 -5.56
CA LYS A 24 5.15 -6.27 -5.31
C LYS A 24 5.86 -7.01 -4.19
N GLY A 25 7.19 -7.02 -4.23
CA GLY A 25 7.95 -7.71 -3.21
C GLY A 25 7.74 -7.08 -1.83
N ILE A 26 7.77 -5.77 -1.79
CA ILE A 26 7.59 -5.07 -0.52
C ILE A 26 6.18 -5.25 0.01
N SER A 27 5.19 -5.19 -0.88
CA SER A 27 3.80 -5.36 -0.46
C SER A 27 3.57 -6.74 0.16
N LYS A 28 4.13 -7.76 -0.47
CA LYS A 28 3.97 -9.12 0.06
C LYS A 28 4.67 -9.26 1.40
N TYR A 29 5.86 -8.68 1.52
CA TYR A 29 6.59 -8.76 2.76
C TYR A 29 5.83 -8.09 3.90
N LEU A 30 5.35 -6.88 3.66
CA LEU A 30 4.65 -6.15 4.72
C LEU A 30 3.33 -6.80 5.08
N ALA A 31 2.62 -7.34 4.10
CA ALA A 31 1.38 -8.04 4.38
C ALA A 31 1.64 -9.25 5.27
N ALA A 32 2.75 -9.95 5.04
CA ALA A 32 3.10 -11.09 5.87
C ALA A 32 3.43 -10.66 7.29
N GLN A 33 3.79 -9.41 7.48
CA GLN A 33 4.05 -8.88 8.82
C GLN A 33 2.78 -8.38 9.49
N GLY A 34 1.63 -8.54 8.85
CA GLY A 34 0.36 -8.16 9.46
C GLY A 34 -0.17 -6.81 9.02
N ALA A 35 0.47 -6.15 8.08
CA ALA A 35 -0.02 -4.86 7.60
C ALA A 35 -1.26 -5.05 6.76
N LYS A 36 -2.11 -4.03 6.77
CA LYS A 36 -3.25 -3.97 5.86
C LYS A 36 -2.77 -3.21 4.64
N MET A 37 -2.54 -3.93 3.56
CA MET A 37 -1.93 -3.33 2.37
C MET A 37 -2.97 -2.72 1.45
N VAL A 38 -2.70 -1.51 0.99
CA VAL A 38 -3.51 -0.88 -0.04
C VAL A 38 -2.58 -0.66 -1.23
N VAL A 39 -2.84 -1.39 -2.30
CA VAL A 39 -2.00 -1.35 -3.49
C VAL A 39 -2.62 -0.39 -4.48
N LEU A 40 -1.89 0.67 -4.81
CA LEU A 40 -2.31 1.64 -5.79
C LEU A 40 -1.43 1.49 -7.01
N ASP A 41 -2.06 1.25 -8.16
CA ASP A 41 -1.29 1.02 -9.39
C ASP A 41 -2.15 1.33 -10.59
N ARG A 42 -1.51 1.66 -11.70
CA ARG A 42 -2.22 1.88 -12.94
C ARG A 42 -2.61 0.57 -13.60
N SER A 43 -1.92 -0.49 -13.30
CA SER A 43 -2.22 -1.79 -13.88
C SER A 43 -3.23 -2.52 -13.02
N GLU A 44 -4.47 -2.50 -13.47
CA GLU A 44 -5.53 -3.16 -12.74
C GLU A 44 -5.30 -4.66 -12.66
N GLU A 45 -4.85 -5.22 -13.76
CA GLU A 45 -4.61 -6.65 -13.84
C GLU A 45 -3.51 -7.08 -12.87
N ALA A 46 -2.40 -6.37 -12.88
CA ALA A 46 -1.29 -6.73 -11.99
C ALA A 46 -1.65 -6.46 -10.54
N GLY A 47 -2.38 -5.39 -10.28
CA GLY A 47 -2.77 -5.06 -8.93
C GLY A 47 -3.71 -6.06 -8.33
N LYS A 48 -4.70 -6.49 -9.09
CA LYS A 48 -5.63 -7.48 -8.61
C LYS A 48 -4.96 -8.83 -8.40
N ALA A 49 -4.05 -9.19 -9.29
CA ALA A 49 -3.32 -10.44 -9.15
C ALA A 49 -2.50 -10.45 -7.87
N LEU A 50 -1.86 -9.32 -7.56
CA LEU A 50 -1.08 -9.22 -6.34
C LEU A 50 -1.96 -9.32 -5.10
N VAL A 51 -3.10 -8.63 -5.11
CA VAL A 51 -4.01 -8.68 -3.98
C VAL A 51 -4.54 -10.10 -3.79
N ASP A 52 -4.89 -10.78 -4.89
CA ASP A 52 -5.36 -12.15 -4.79
C ASP A 52 -4.30 -13.04 -4.17
N GLU A 53 -3.05 -12.83 -4.54
CA GLU A 53 -1.95 -13.63 -4.02
C GLU A 53 -1.79 -13.39 -2.52
N ILE A 54 -1.87 -12.15 -2.10
CA ILE A 54 -1.73 -11.81 -0.69
C ILE A 54 -2.88 -12.39 0.14
N VAL A 55 -4.09 -12.25 -0.38
CA VAL A 55 -5.27 -12.75 0.32
C VAL A 55 -5.25 -14.28 0.39
N ALA A 56 -4.77 -14.92 -0.67
CA ALA A 56 -4.68 -16.37 -0.68
C ALA A 56 -3.74 -16.90 0.40
N GLN A 57 -2.80 -16.07 0.84
CA GLN A 57 -1.90 -16.46 1.91
C GLN A 57 -2.42 -16.09 3.30
N GLY A 58 -3.65 -15.60 3.37
CA GLY A 58 -4.25 -15.29 4.65
C GLY A 58 -4.00 -13.88 5.15
N HIS A 59 -3.50 -13.01 4.28
CA HIS A 59 -3.20 -11.64 4.66
C HIS A 59 -4.21 -10.69 4.06
N GLU A 60 -4.14 -9.42 4.43
CA GLU A 60 -5.12 -8.44 4.00
C GLU A 60 -4.54 -7.48 2.98
N ALA A 61 -5.25 -7.31 1.87
CA ALA A 61 -4.83 -6.36 0.84
C ALA A 61 -6.05 -5.89 0.05
N THR A 62 -5.94 -4.68 -0.47
CA THR A 62 -6.98 -4.06 -1.30
C THR A 62 -6.29 -3.38 -2.47
N PHE A 63 -6.91 -3.44 -3.64
CA PHE A 63 -6.40 -2.76 -4.81
C PHE A 63 -7.29 -1.59 -5.18
N LEU A 64 -6.66 -0.46 -5.51
CA LEU A 64 -7.37 0.68 -6.09
C LEU A 64 -6.61 1.16 -7.30
N TYR A 65 -7.32 1.32 -8.41
CA TYR A 65 -6.71 1.88 -9.60
C TYR A 65 -6.20 3.28 -9.30
N THR A 66 -4.99 3.58 -9.72
CA THR A 66 -4.39 4.87 -9.46
C THR A 66 -3.48 5.28 -10.58
N ASP A 67 -3.68 6.51 -11.05
CA ASP A 67 -2.75 7.16 -11.95
C ASP A 67 -2.16 8.30 -11.14
N VAL A 68 -0.88 8.17 -10.76
CA VAL A 68 -0.28 9.17 -9.90
C VAL A 68 -0.18 10.55 -10.55
N MET A 69 -0.39 10.61 -11.86
CA MET A 69 -0.43 11.89 -12.55
C MET A 69 -1.81 12.53 -12.48
N ASN A 70 -2.79 11.82 -11.99
CA ASN A 70 -4.15 12.32 -11.91
C ASN A 70 -4.51 12.62 -10.47
N LYS A 71 -4.54 13.92 -10.17
CA LYS A 71 -4.78 14.36 -8.82
C LYS A 71 -6.16 13.95 -8.29
N GLU A 72 -7.15 13.98 -9.16
CA GLU A 72 -8.50 13.65 -8.74
C GLU A 72 -8.61 12.18 -8.32
N VAL A 73 -7.93 11.31 -9.05
CA VAL A 73 -7.92 9.89 -8.70
C VAL A 73 -7.25 9.68 -7.36
N LEU A 74 -6.13 10.40 -7.13
CA LEU A 74 -5.43 10.27 -5.85
C LEU A 74 -6.29 10.74 -4.69
N GLU A 75 -7.02 11.84 -4.89
CA GLU A 75 -7.91 12.35 -3.86
C GLU A 75 -9.03 11.35 -3.55
N GLN A 76 -9.59 10.77 -4.60
CA GLN A 76 -10.65 9.80 -4.41
C GLN A 76 -10.12 8.55 -3.70
N ASN A 77 -8.93 8.11 -4.09
CA ASN A 77 -8.33 6.95 -3.44
C ASN A 77 -8.12 7.19 -1.96
N LYS A 78 -7.67 8.38 -1.62
CA LYS A 78 -7.47 8.71 -0.21
C LYS A 78 -8.78 8.63 0.56
N LYS A 79 -9.84 9.17 -0.01
CA LYS A 79 -11.14 9.11 0.63
C LYS A 79 -11.60 7.66 0.81
N ASP A 80 -11.42 6.86 -0.23
CA ASP A 80 -11.84 5.46 -0.17
C ASP A 80 -11.08 4.72 0.92
N ILE A 81 -9.79 4.98 1.05
CA ILE A 81 -8.99 4.32 2.05
C ILE A 81 -9.41 4.73 3.45
N LEU A 82 -9.63 6.02 3.64
CA LEU A 82 -10.04 6.51 4.95
C LEU A 82 -11.42 6.00 5.32
N GLU A 83 -12.29 5.83 4.33
CA GLU A 83 -13.61 5.30 4.57
C GLU A 83 -13.56 3.83 4.99
N LYS A 84 -12.68 3.07 4.32
CA LYS A 84 -12.59 1.64 4.60
C LYS A 84 -11.82 1.34 5.87
N TYR A 85 -10.71 2.03 6.09
CA TYR A 85 -9.82 1.71 7.19
C TYR A 85 -9.79 2.76 8.30
N GLY A 86 -10.20 3.96 7.99
CA GLY A 86 -10.22 5.02 8.98
C GLY A 86 -8.89 5.71 9.21
N ARG A 87 -7.83 5.25 8.56
CA ARG A 87 -6.51 5.81 8.78
C ARG A 87 -5.55 5.39 7.68
N ILE A 88 -4.46 6.12 7.58
CA ILE A 88 -3.33 5.75 6.74
C ILE A 88 -2.11 5.92 7.63
N ASP A 89 -1.39 4.85 7.89
CA ASP A 89 -0.25 4.91 8.79
C ASP A 89 1.06 5.09 8.06
N VAL A 90 1.20 4.50 6.87
CA VAL A 90 2.44 4.56 6.14
C VAL A 90 2.10 4.73 4.66
N LEU A 91 2.84 5.60 3.99
CA LEU A 91 2.70 5.80 2.56
C LEU A 91 4.04 5.52 1.92
N LEU A 92 4.09 4.52 1.05
CA LEU A 92 5.30 4.16 0.32
C LEU A 92 5.09 4.42 -1.15
N ASN A 93 6.10 4.98 -1.78
CA ASN A 93 6.01 5.34 -3.17
C ASN A 93 7.04 4.55 -3.98
N ALA A 94 6.57 3.50 -4.64
CA ALA A 94 7.43 2.70 -5.50
C ALA A 94 7.26 3.05 -6.98
N ALA A 95 6.33 3.94 -7.28
CA ALA A 95 6.11 4.36 -8.65
C ALA A 95 7.32 5.16 -9.12
N GLY A 96 7.63 5.05 -10.40
CA GLY A 96 8.73 5.79 -10.93
C GLY A 96 10.06 5.08 -10.84
N GLY A 97 10.08 3.90 -10.27
CA GLY A 97 11.28 3.09 -10.25
C GLY A 97 12.38 3.61 -9.35
N ASN A 98 12.07 4.57 -8.50
CA ASN A 98 13.07 5.17 -7.66
C ASN A 98 12.51 5.22 -6.26
N MET A 99 13.02 4.43 -5.40
CA MET A 99 12.46 4.31 -4.07
C MET A 99 12.84 5.47 -3.18
N ALA A 100 12.61 6.62 -3.66
CA ALA A 100 13.04 7.76 -2.93
C ALA A 100 12.21 8.05 -1.72
N GLY A 101 11.05 7.55 -1.62
CA GLY A 101 10.25 8.05 -0.55
C GLY A 101 9.48 7.05 0.22
N ALA A 102 9.79 6.89 1.45
CA ALA A 102 8.91 6.25 2.39
C ALA A 102 8.51 7.32 3.37
N THR A 103 7.24 7.63 3.41
CA THR A 103 6.76 8.65 4.31
C THR A 103 5.87 8.02 5.34
N ILE A 104 6.25 8.16 6.57
CA ILE A 104 5.40 7.71 7.66
C ILE A 104 4.46 8.85 7.97
N ALA A 105 3.18 8.59 7.89
CA ALA A 105 2.18 9.61 8.13
C ALA A 105 1.95 9.68 9.62
N PRO A 106 2.50 10.68 10.24
CA PRO A 106 2.33 10.77 11.69
C PRO A 106 0.92 11.12 12.01
N ASP A 107 0.61 10.72 13.15
CA ASP A 107 -0.70 10.98 13.58
C ASP A 107 -1.03 12.41 13.66
N LYS A 108 -0.07 13.21 13.77
CA LYS A 108 -0.37 14.57 13.84
C LYS A 108 -0.77 15.08 12.56
N THR A 109 -0.57 14.48 11.67
CA THR A 109 -0.91 15.02 10.48
C THR A 109 -1.72 15.33 10.03
#